data_ea97380ae5468bcb9dbb1f5221725e6c
#
_entry.id   ea97380ae5468bcb9dbb1f5221725e6c
#
_cell.length_a   1.000
_cell.length_b   1.000
_cell.length_c   1.000
_cell.angle_alpha   90.00
_cell.angle_beta   90.00
_cell.angle_gamma   90.00
#
_symmetry.space_group_name_H-M   'P 1'
#
loop_
_entity.id
_entity.type
_entity.pdbx_description
1 polymer ?
#
loop_
_entity_poly.entity_id
_entity_poly.type
_entity_poly.pdbx_seq_one_letter_code
_entity_poly.pdbx_strand_id
1 'polypeptide(L)'
;MSTNSNSKVFALADVNSMYASCEQVFRPDLRGKPVVVLSNNDGCVIAQSKEAKALLEIYMCRPWFELEQQAKKLGVVAFSSNYELYANMSNRFVATLKQFTPKLEVYSIDECFLDLTGMKWDLAAYGQEIKQTVKQWTGLPTAISSSIF
;
A
#
# COMPACT_ATOMS: atom_id res chain seq x y z
N MET A 1 -2.43 4.73 37.88
CA MET A 1 -1.90 4.98 37.35
C MET A 1 -0.86 4.62 36.62
N SER A 2 0.04 4.24 36.90
CA SER A 2 1.24 3.92 36.18
C SER A 2 1.19 2.60 35.43
N THR A 3 0.15 1.83 35.58
CA THR A 3 0.05 0.54 34.92
C THR A 3 0.12 0.65 33.39
N ASN A 4 -0.31 1.79 32.86
CA ASN A 4 -0.29 1.98 31.41
C ASN A 4 1.09 2.36 30.86
N SER A 5 2.04 2.69 31.74
CA SER A 5 3.38 3.09 31.32
C SER A 5 4.14 1.97 30.62
N ASN A 6 3.76 0.70 30.88
CA ASN A 6 4.39 -0.46 30.26
C ASN A 6 3.63 -0.99 29.05
N SER A 7 2.48 -0.41 28.76
CA SER A 7 1.69 -0.82 27.59
C SER A 7 2.35 -0.33 26.33
N LYS A 8 2.50 -1.22 25.37
CA LYS A 8 3.06 -0.89 24.06
C LYS A 8 1.93 -0.70 23.06
N VAL A 9 2.03 0.37 22.29
CA VAL A 9 1.06 0.71 21.24
C VAL A 9 1.79 0.68 19.91
N PHE A 10 1.31 -0.16 19.02
CA PHE A 10 1.86 -0.26 17.67
C PHE A 10 0.78 0.05 16.65
N ALA A 11 1.18 0.69 15.57
CA ALA A 11 0.34 0.84 14.40
C ALA A 11 0.99 0.10 13.24
N LEU A 12 0.17 -0.49 12.40
CA LEU A 12 0.61 -1.07 11.15
C LEU A 12 0.15 -0.16 10.02
N ALA A 13 1.10 0.34 9.24
CA ALA A 13 0.83 1.09 8.03
C ALA A 13 1.06 0.17 6.84
N ASP A 14 0.05 0.01 6.00
CA ASP A 14 0.07 -0.91 4.88
C ASP A 14 -0.44 -0.20 3.64
N VAL A 15 0.38 -0.14 2.59
CA VAL A 15 -0.03 0.47 1.33
C VAL A 15 -0.97 -0.48 0.59
N ASN A 16 -2.15 0.02 0.25
CA ASN A 16 -3.15 -0.77 -0.45
C ASN A 16 -2.71 -1.06 -1.88
N SER A 17 -2.66 -2.34 -2.25
CA SER A 17 -2.30 -2.77 -3.60
C SER A 17 -1.04 -2.05 -4.11
N MET A 18 0.06 -2.18 -3.36
CA MET A 18 1.28 -1.37 -3.51
C MET A 18 1.74 -1.19 -4.96
N TYR A 19 1.94 -2.27 -5.68
CA TYR A 19 2.51 -2.17 -7.02
C TYR A 19 1.56 -1.46 -7.99
N ALA A 20 0.29 -1.83 -7.96
CA ALA A 20 -0.71 -1.18 -8.81
C ALA A 20 -0.90 0.29 -8.43
N SER A 21 -0.88 0.60 -7.15
CA SER A 21 -0.98 1.98 -6.66
C SER A 21 0.21 2.83 -7.11
N CYS A 22 1.41 2.27 -7.09
CA CYS A 22 2.60 2.98 -7.59
C CYS A 22 2.45 3.34 -9.07
N GLU A 23 1.94 2.43 -9.88
CA GLU A 23 1.72 2.72 -11.31
C GLU A 23 0.68 3.82 -11.48
N GLN A 24 -0.37 3.81 -10.68
CA GLN A 24 -1.43 4.83 -10.76
C GLN A 24 -0.94 6.21 -10.31
N VAL A 25 0.05 6.29 -9.41
CA VAL A 25 0.61 7.57 -8.97
C VAL A 25 1.21 8.33 -10.15
N PHE A 26 1.91 7.63 -11.04
CA PHE A 26 2.57 8.24 -12.20
C PHE A 26 1.69 8.27 -13.44
N ARG A 27 0.51 7.70 -13.36
CA ARG A 27 -0.49 7.71 -14.42
C ARG A 27 -1.83 8.17 -13.85
N PRO A 28 -1.99 9.49 -13.61
CA PRO A 28 -3.24 10.01 -13.01
C PRO A 28 -4.50 9.65 -13.80
N ASP A 29 -4.35 9.45 -15.10
CA ASP A 29 -5.44 9.00 -15.97
C ASP A 29 -5.96 7.60 -15.61
N LEU A 30 -5.16 6.82 -14.89
CA LEU A 30 -5.53 5.46 -14.46
C LEU A 30 -6.06 5.39 -13.03
N ARG A 31 -6.13 6.52 -12.33
CA ARG A 31 -6.73 6.56 -11.00
C ARG A 31 -8.21 6.21 -11.10
N GLY A 32 -8.67 5.31 -10.23
CA GLY A 32 -10.04 4.83 -10.25
C GLY A 32 -10.31 3.81 -11.35
N LYS A 33 -9.28 3.37 -12.07
CA LYS A 33 -9.41 2.40 -13.15
C LYS A 33 -8.78 1.06 -12.80
N PRO A 34 -9.22 -0.03 -13.44
CA PRO A 34 -8.64 -1.35 -13.15
C PRO A 34 -7.23 -1.47 -13.74
N VAL A 35 -6.28 -1.73 -12.86
CA VAL A 35 -4.86 -1.89 -13.20
C VAL A 35 -4.35 -3.19 -12.59
N VAL A 36 -3.58 -3.94 -13.35
CA VAL A 36 -2.87 -5.12 -12.87
C VAL A 36 -1.38 -4.98 -13.14
N VAL A 37 -0.57 -5.63 -12.31
CA VAL A 37 0.88 -5.70 -12.48
C VAL A 37 1.27 -7.16 -12.64
N LEU A 38 2.12 -7.42 -13.61
CA LEU A 38 2.53 -8.76 -14.01
C LEU A 38 3.95 -9.05 -13.54
N SER A 39 4.18 -10.29 -13.14
CA SER A 39 5.53 -10.77 -12.84
C SER A 39 6.40 -10.72 -14.11
N ASN A 40 7.65 -10.30 -13.94
CA ASN A 40 8.61 -10.29 -15.04
C ASN A 40 9.09 -11.70 -15.44
N ASN A 41 8.88 -12.67 -14.56
CA ASN A 41 9.35 -14.04 -14.81
C ASN A 41 8.37 -14.88 -15.63
N ASP A 42 7.12 -14.90 -15.22
CA ASP A 42 6.12 -15.80 -15.80
C ASP A 42 4.87 -15.09 -16.32
N GLY A 43 4.83 -13.76 -16.24
CA GLY A 43 3.67 -12.99 -16.71
C GLY A 43 2.39 -13.20 -15.89
N CYS A 44 2.50 -13.77 -14.70
CA CYS A 44 1.33 -13.93 -13.83
C CYS A 44 0.99 -12.63 -13.13
N VAL A 45 -0.29 -12.43 -12.84
CA VAL A 45 -0.76 -11.25 -12.11
C VAL A 45 -0.30 -11.34 -10.66
N ILE A 46 0.49 -10.35 -10.21
CA ILE A 46 1.01 -10.28 -8.85
C ILE A 46 0.43 -9.13 -8.04
N ALA A 47 -0.24 -8.19 -8.67
CA ALA A 47 -0.92 -7.11 -7.98
C ALA A 47 -2.12 -6.63 -8.79
N GLN A 48 -3.14 -6.17 -8.08
CA GLN A 48 -4.36 -5.65 -8.69
C GLN A 48 -4.77 -4.38 -7.96
N SER A 49 -5.22 -3.37 -8.71
CA SER A 49 -5.86 -2.23 -8.10
C SER A 49 -7.21 -2.66 -7.48
N LYS A 50 -7.73 -1.82 -6.61
CA LYS A 50 -9.05 -2.03 -6.00
C LYS A 50 -10.12 -2.25 -7.07
N GLU A 51 -10.07 -1.46 -8.13
CA GLU A 51 -11.02 -1.53 -9.24
C GLU A 51 -10.88 -2.85 -10.01
N ALA A 52 -9.66 -3.30 -10.22
CA ALA A 52 -9.41 -4.59 -10.88
C ALA A 52 -9.93 -5.75 -10.04
N LYS A 53 -9.72 -5.70 -8.73
CA LYS A 53 -10.23 -6.74 -7.81
C LYS A 53 -11.75 -6.87 -7.90
N ALA A 54 -12.44 -5.74 -8.02
CA ALA A 54 -13.90 -5.75 -8.12
C ALA A 54 -14.40 -6.40 -9.39
N LEU A 55 -13.63 -6.30 -10.49
CA LEU A 55 -14.00 -6.86 -11.77
C LEU A 55 -13.52 -8.30 -11.98
N LEU A 56 -12.40 -8.67 -11.35
CA LEU A 56 -11.64 -9.85 -11.71
C LEU A 56 -11.21 -10.64 -10.47
N GLU A 57 -12.17 -11.01 -9.64
CA GLU A 57 -11.93 -11.61 -8.31
C GLU A 57 -10.86 -12.70 -8.23
N ILE A 58 -10.50 -13.35 -9.31
CA ILE A 58 -9.67 -14.55 -9.30
C ILE A 58 -8.43 -14.48 -10.19
N TYR A 59 -7.96 -13.26 -10.50
CA TYR A 59 -6.84 -13.15 -11.45
C TYR A 59 -5.45 -13.23 -10.81
N MET A 60 -5.35 -13.12 -9.50
CA MET A 60 -4.05 -13.22 -8.83
C MET A 60 -3.39 -14.57 -9.10
N CYS A 61 -2.10 -14.54 -9.38
CA CYS A 61 -1.28 -15.72 -9.68
C CYS A 61 -1.68 -16.45 -10.96
N ARG A 62 -2.49 -15.84 -11.81
CA ARG A 62 -2.88 -16.42 -13.09
C ARG A 62 -2.09 -15.81 -14.24
N PRO A 63 -1.73 -16.59 -15.27
CA PRO A 63 -1.01 -16.07 -16.42
C PRO A 63 -1.85 -15.07 -17.20
N TRP A 64 -1.25 -13.94 -17.52
CA TRP A 64 -1.93 -12.88 -18.24
C TRP A 64 -2.44 -13.33 -19.62
N PHE A 65 -1.68 -14.18 -20.31
CA PHE A 65 -2.08 -14.61 -21.65
C PHE A 65 -3.44 -15.31 -21.68
N GLU A 66 -3.83 -15.94 -20.55
CA GLU A 66 -5.13 -16.59 -20.44
C GLU A 66 -6.28 -15.59 -20.21
N LEU A 67 -5.95 -14.43 -19.69
CA LEU A 67 -6.93 -13.44 -19.20
C LEU A 67 -7.04 -12.22 -20.11
N GLU A 68 -6.09 -12.06 -21.01
CA GLU A 68 -5.89 -10.80 -21.74
C GLU A 68 -7.12 -10.35 -22.52
N GLN A 69 -7.78 -11.26 -23.22
CA GLN A 69 -8.93 -10.88 -24.04
C GLN A 69 -10.09 -10.37 -23.19
N GLN A 70 -10.40 -11.08 -22.11
CA GLN A 70 -11.45 -10.69 -21.19
C GLN A 70 -11.11 -9.37 -20.49
N ALA A 71 -9.87 -9.25 -20.05
CA ALA A 71 -9.40 -8.07 -19.36
C ALA A 71 -9.47 -6.82 -20.25
N LYS A 72 -9.10 -6.94 -21.52
CA LYS A 72 -9.19 -5.83 -22.46
C LYS A 72 -10.63 -5.36 -22.65
N LYS A 73 -11.57 -6.29 -22.71
CA LYS A 73 -12.99 -5.95 -22.80
C LYS A 73 -13.48 -5.16 -21.59
N LEU A 74 -12.88 -5.41 -20.43
CA LEU A 74 -13.23 -4.74 -19.19
C LEU A 74 -12.44 -3.46 -18.96
N GLY A 75 -11.55 -3.09 -19.87
CA GLY A 75 -10.73 -1.89 -19.75
C GLY A 75 -9.58 -2.00 -18.78
N VAL A 76 -9.14 -3.21 -18.47
CA VAL A 76 -8.02 -3.43 -17.56
C VAL A 76 -6.69 -3.10 -18.23
N VAL A 77 -5.87 -2.31 -17.56
CA VAL A 77 -4.53 -1.95 -18.03
C VAL A 77 -3.50 -2.78 -17.28
N ALA A 78 -2.60 -3.42 -18.02
CA ALA A 78 -1.56 -4.26 -17.45
C ALA A 78 -0.19 -3.60 -17.57
N PHE A 79 0.58 -3.69 -16.49
CA PHE A 79 1.97 -3.23 -16.43
C PHE A 79 2.89 -4.38 -16.10
N SER A 80 4.06 -4.40 -16.71
CA SER A 80 5.15 -5.25 -16.22
C SER A 80 5.68 -4.69 -14.91
N SER A 81 6.24 -5.56 -14.07
CA SER A 81 6.77 -5.12 -12.78
C SER A 81 7.94 -4.14 -12.95
N ASN A 82 7.87 -3.03 -12.25
CA ASN A 82 8.93 -2.04 -12.19
C ASN A 82 9.42 -1.96 -10.74
N TYR A 83 10.27 -2.91 -10.36
CA TYR A 83 10.72 -3.03 -8.97
C TYR A 83 11.54 -1.82 -8.52
N GLU A 84 12.25 -1.17 -9.43
CA GLU A 84 12.99 0.05 -9.12
C GLU A 84 12.04 1.17 -8.70
N LEU A 85 10.94 1.34 -9.42
CA LEU A 85 9.89 2.30 -9.08
C LEU A 85 9.27 1.96 -7.72
N TYR A 86 8.95 0.70 -7.50
CA TYR A 86 8.28 0.29 -6.26
C TYR A 86 9.20 0.47 -5.06
N ALA A 87 10.49 0.17 -5.21
CA ALA A 87 11.49 0.40 -4.17
C ALA A 87 11.63 1.89 -3.85
N ASN A 88 11.65 2.75 -4.88
CA ASN A 88 11.73 4.19 -4.69
C ASN A 88 10.49 4.71 -3.93
N MET A 89 9.30 4.25 -4.32
CA MET A 89 8.07 4.64 -3.65
C MET A 89 7.99 4.12 -2.23
N SER A 90 8.52 2.92 -1.98
CA SER A 90 8.63 2.38 -0.63
C SER A 90 9.52 3.25 0.25
N ASN A 91 10.65 3.71 -0.28
CA ASN A 91 11.54 4.60 0.46
C ASN A 91 10.85 5.93 0.82
N ARG A 92 10.05 6.46 -0.08
CA ARG A 92 9.26 7.69 0.17
C ARG A 92 8.19 7.45 1.23
N PHE A 93 7.54 6.31 1.17
CA PHE A 93 6.55 5.90 2.16
C PHE A 93 7.18 5.82 3.55
N VAL A 94 8.31 5.14 3.68
CA VAL A 94 9.06 5.01 4.95
C VAL A 94 9.51 6.38 5.45
N ALA A 95 10.06 7.22 4.57
CA ALA A 95 10.52 8.56 4.95
C ALA A 95 9.36 9.41 5.49
N THR A 96 8.18 9.29 4.89
CA THR A 96 6.98 9.98 5.36
C THR A 96 6.60 9.51 6.76
N LEU A 97 6.59 8.20 7.00
CA LEU A 97 6.23 7.64 8.29
C LEU A 97 7.20 8.04 9.40
N LYS A 98 8.47 8.24 9.07
CA LYS A 98 9.48 8.69 10.04
C LYS A 98 9.17 10.05 10.65
N GLN A 99 8.31 10.85 10.01
CA GLN A 99 7.88 12.13 10.56
C GLN A 99 6.94 11.96 11.76
N PHE A 100 6.34 10.79 11.90
CA PHE A 100 5.33 10.53 12.93
C PHE A 100 5.85 9.76 14.12
N THR A 101 6.94 9.03 13.96
CA THR A 101 7.58 8.31 15.07
C THR A 101 9.06 8.06 14.78
N PRO A 102 9.94 8.20 15.81
CA PRO A 102 11.34 7.82 15.63
C PRO A 102 11.55 6.30 15.67
N LYS A 103 10.56 5.56 16.14
CA LYS A 103 10.63 4.11 16.28
C LYS A 103 9.77 3.43 15.23
N LEU A 104 10.41 3.06 14.14
CA LEU A 104 9.76 2.49 12.99
C LEU A 104 10.46 1.20 12.60
N GLU A 105 9.70 0.16 12.29
CA GLU A 105 10.23 -1.08 11.76
C GLU A 105 9.64 -1.35 10.40
N VAL A 106 10.50 -1.43 9.38
CA VAL A 106 10.09 -1.78 8.04
C VAL A 106 9.95 -3.30 7.97
N TYR A 107 8.72 -3.76 7.76
CA TYR A 107 8.43 -5.19 7.67
C TYR A 107 8.55 -5.70 6.24
N SER A 108 8.06 -4.92 5.29
CA SER A 108 8.12 -5.27 3.87
C SER A 108 8.09 -3.99 3.03
N ILE A 109 8.08 -4.13 1.71
CA ILE A 109 8.06 -3.00 0.79
C ILE A 109 6.81 -2.12 0.97
N ASP A 110 5.71 -2.70 1.45
CA ASP A 110 4.44 -2.02 1.60
C ASP A 110 3.92 -1.97 3.04
N GLU A 111 4.69 -2.46 4.01
CA GLU A 111 4.24 -2.54 5.40
C GLU A 111 5.30 -2.04 6.37
N CYS A 112 4.89 -1.20 7.31
CA CYS A 112 5.74 -0.72 8.39
C CYS A 112 4.99 -0.77 9.71
N PHE A 113 5.70 -1.13 10.77
CA PHE A 113 5.20 -1.00 12.14
C PHE A 113 5.73 0.30 12.74
N LEU A 114 4.83 1.06 13.35
CA LEU A 114 5.14 2.29 14.05
C LEU A 114 4.94 2.06 15.54
N ASP A 115 5.96 2.32 16.33
CA ASP A 115 5.84 2.29 17.79
C ASP A 115 5.32 3.66 18.23
N LEU A 116 4.07 3.69 18.67
CA LEU A 116 3.40 4.89 19.15
C LEU A 116 3.23 4.88 20.67
N THR A 117 4.00 4.03 21.35
CA THR A 117 3.97 3.92 22.81
C THR A 117 4.27 5.28 23.45
N GLY A 118 3.47 5.66 24.42
CA GLY A 118 3.62 6.92 25.13
C GLY A 118 3.03 8.13 24.44
N MET A 119 2.48 7.96 23.26
CA MET A 119 1.79 9.05 22.56
C MET A 119 0.48 9.35 23.27
N LYS A 120 0.25 10.62 23.54
CA LYS A 120 -0.93 11.08 24.28
C LYS A 120 -2.08 11.51 23.39
N TRP A 121 -1.95 11.24 22.09
CA TRP A 121 -2.93 11.67 21.12
C TRP A 121 -4.06 10.67 20.99
N ASP A 122 -5.18 11.12 20.46
CA ASP A 122 -6.21 10.22 19.97
C ASP A 122 -5.61 9.41 18.82
N LEU A 123 -5.43 8.11 19.02
CA LEU A 123 -4.79 7.23 18.04
C LEU A 123 -5.55 7.16 16.71
N ALA A 124 -6.89 7.23 16.78
CA ALA A 124 -7.70 7.22 15.56
C ALA A 124 -7.46 8.49 14.74
N ALA A 125 -7.43 9.64 15.40
CA ALA A 125 -7.16 10.91 14.73
C ALA A 125 -5.72 10.95 14.18
N TYR A 126 -4.77 10.43 14.94
CA TYR A 126 -3.38 10.36 14.53
C TYR A 126 -3.21 9.45 13.31
N GLY A 127 -3.89 8.31 13.30
CA GLY A 127 -3.90 7.39 12.17
C GLY A 127 -4.45 8.05 10.90
N GLN A 128 -5.49 8.85 11.04
CA GLN A 128 -6.03 9.59 9.90
C GLN A 128 -5.04 10.63 9.38
N GLU A 129 -4.35 11.31 10.26
CA GLU A 129 -3.32 12.28 9.89
C GLU A 129 -2.18 11.60 9.12
N ILE A 130 -1.73 10.44 9.60
CA ILE A 130 -0.69 9.66 8.93
C ILE A 130 -1.17 9.28 7.52
N LYS A 131 -2.36 8.74 7.42
CA LYS A 131 -2.95 8.31 6.15
C LYS A 131 -3.03 9.47 5.15
N GLN A 132 -3.52 10.62 5.60
CA GLN A 132 -3.64 11.80 4.75
C GLN A 132 -2.27 12.33 4.30
N THR A 133 -1.29 12.34 5.19
CA THR A 133 0.06 12.81 4.89
C THR A 133 0.74 11.89 3.88
N VAL A 134 0.62 10.59 4.05
CA VAL A 134 1.16 9.63 3.09
C VAL A 134 0.52 9.84 1.72
N LYS A 135 -0.79 10.02 1.66
CA LYS A 135 -1.49 10.28 0.41
C LYS A 135 -1.02 11.57 -0.24
N GLN A 136 -0.87 12.62 0.56
CA GLN A 136 -0.46 13.93 0.05
C GLN A 136 0.99 13.92 -0.48
N TRP A 137 1.90 13.28 0.25
CA TRP A 137 3.33 13.32 -0.06
C TRP A 137 3.75 12.26 -1.08
N THR A 138 3.09 11.12 -1.12
CA THR A 138 3.48 10.01 -2.01
C THR A 138 2.42 9.67 -3.06
N GLY A 139 1.18 10.03 -2.83
CA GLY A 139 0.06 9.61 -3.66
C GLY A 139 -0.47 8.22 -3.33
N LEU A 140 0.13 7.52 -2.37
CA LEU A 140 -0.22 6.13 -2.06
C LEU A 140 -1.38 6.05 -1.07
N PRO A 141 -2.40 5.22 -1.35
CA PRO A 141 -3.45 4.93 -0.39
C PRO A 141 -2.94 3.93 0.64
N THR A 142 -3.13 4.22 1.92
CA THR A 142 -2.67 3.35 3.00
C THR A 142 -3.80 3.03 3.96
N ALA A 143 -3.69 1.87 4.59
CA ALA A 143 -4.51 1.48 5.73
C ALA A 143 -3.66 1.59 6.98
N ILE A 144 -4.19 2.22 8.02
CA ILE A 144 -3.52 2.34 9.31
C ILE A 144 -4.39 1.64 10.35
N SER A 145 -3.81 0.67 11.03
CA SER A 145 -4.48 -0.02 12.12
C SER A 145 -3.59 0.03 13.36
N SER A 146 -4.18 0.09 14.53
CA SER A 146 -3.43 0.15 15.78
C SER A 146 -3.86 -0.92 16.75
N SER A 147 -2.92 -1.37 17.57
CA SER A 147 -3.14 -2.37 18.60
C SER A 147 -2.34 -2.00 19.84
N ILE A 148 -2.90 -2.36 20.98
CA ILE A 148 -2.26 -2.18 22.29
C ILE A 148 -1.82 -3.54 22.80
N PHE A 149 -0.57 -3.67 23.14
CA PHE A 149 -0.01 -4.91 23.64
C PHE A 149 0.53 -4.76 25.06
#